data_21de557ba6bc77a6208cf53284e533ee
#
_entry.id   21de557ba6bc77a6208cf53284e533ee
#
_cell.length_a   1.000
_cell.length_b   1.000
_cell.length_c   1.000
_cell.angle_alpha   90.00
_cell.angle_beta   90.00
_cell.angle_gamma   90.00
#
_symmetry.space_group_name_H-M   'P 1'
#
loop_
_entity.id
_entity.type
_entity.pdbx_description
1 polymer ?
#
loop_
_entity_poly.entity_id
_entity_poly.type
_entity_poly.pdbx_seq_one_letter_code
_entity_poly.pdbx_strand_id
1 'polypeptide(L)'
;VERFTKLQAASSETDRVLAGLVDLVSDLLALTGGGVVADLDGLPTSTTSRGVPLDRLAQLVSDGPGVDAIARGRVLHIAAVDDHRESWPLFVAEARRSGVAALALFPLVHDGRALGVLVLISDRPRCWLEDEISMVGVLADMASVYLAQRSAVRHFEQLSGQLERALTSRVVVEQAKGIISNANGIGVDAAYQLIRSHARSHNATVRTVAEAIVTLELRV
;
A
#
# COMPACT_ATOMS: atom_id res chain seq x y z
N VAL A 1 10.12 16.68 4.72
CA VAL A 1 8.90 17.28 4.14
C VAL A 1 8.80 16.90 2.67
N GLU A 2 9.79 17.20 1.85
CA GLU A 2 9.79 16.99 0.37
C GLU A 2 9.54 15.51 -0.03
N ARG A 3 10.05 14.57 0.73
CA ARG A 3 9.90 13.13 0.49
C ARG A 3 8.51 12.61 0.83
N PHE A 4 7.89 13.13 1.87
CA PHE A 4 6.51 12.84 2.25
C PHE A 4 5.53 13.36 1.18
N THR A 5 5.80 14.55 0.64
CA THR A 5 5.02 15.14 -0.45
C THR A 5 5.12 14.31 -1.74
N LYS A 6 6.31 13.77 -2.07
CA LYS A 6 6.49 12.88 -3.23
C LYS A 6 5.75 11.53 -3.07
N LEU A 7 5.76 10.94 -1.88
CA LEU A 7 5.03 9.71 -1.59
C LEU A 7 3.50 9.90 -1.67
N GLN A 8 2.99 11.01 -1.15
CA GLN A 8 1.57 11.37 -1.27
C GLN A 8 1.17 11.64 -2.73
N ALA A 9 2.02 12.35 -3.50
CA ALA A 9 1.77 12.61 -4.91
C ALA A 9 1.74 11.31 -5.73
N ALA A 10 2.65 10.38 -5.45
CA ALA A 10 2.71 9.08 -6.12
C ALA A 10 1.51 8.17 -5.77
N SER A 11 1.03 8.19 -4.52
CA SER A 11 -0.21 7.52 -4.11
C SER A 11 -1.40 8.11 -4.85
N SER A 12 -1.52 9.42 -4.87
CA SER A 12 -2.59 10.15 -5.59
C SER A 12 -2.60 9.87 -7.10
N GLU A 13 -1.44 9.62 -7.73
CA GLU A 13 -1.37 9.24 -9.14
C GLU A 13 -1.87 7.82 -9.37
N THR A 14 -1.45 6.87 -8.54
CA THR A 14 -1.92 5.48 -8.61
C THR A 14 -3.44 5.43 -8.42
N ASP A 15 -3.95 6.15 -7.43
CA ASP A 15 -5.39 6.22 -7.15
C ASP A 15 -6.17 6.79 -8.33
N ARG A 16 -5.66 7.83 -9.01
CA ARG A 16 -6.30 8.41 -10.20
C ARG A 16 -6.33 7.45 -11.39
N VAL A 17 -5.24 6.71 -11.62
CA VAL A 17 -5.18 5.74 -12.73
C VAL A 17 -6.18 4.60 -12.49
N LEU A 18 -6.21 4.05 -11.29
CA LEU A 18 -7.14 2.98 -10.96
C LEU A 18 -8.60 3.45 -10.92
N ALA A 19 -8.86 4.67 -10.43
CA ALA A 19 -10.18 5.27 -10.50
C ALA A 19 -10.66 5.44 -11.95
N GLY A 20 -9.80 5.96 -12.83
CA GLY A 20 -10.10 6.08 -14.25
C GLY A 20 -10.40 4.73 -14.91
N LEU A 21 -9.70 3.65 -14.50
CA LEU A 21 -10.00 2.30 -14.97
C LEU A 21 -11.39 1.84 -14.51
N VAL A 22 -11.72 2.04 -13.23
CA VAL A 22 -13.02 1.69 -12.65
C VAL A 22 -14.15 2.45 -13.34
N ASP A 23 -13.96 3.75 -13.56
CA ASP A 23 -14.94 4.60 -14.25
C ASP A 23 -15.17 4.14 -15.68
N LEU A 24 -14.09 3.89 -16.44
CA LEU A 24 -14.15 3.41 -17.81
C LEU A 24 -14.92 2.10 -17.91
N VAL A 25 -14.60 1.11 -17.08
CA VAL A 25 -15.27 -0.19 -17.09
C VAL A 25 -16.73 -0.07 -16.65
N SER A 26 -17.00 0.75 -15.64
CA SER A 26 -18.36 0.98 -15.16
C SER A 26 -19.25 1.61 -16.22
N ASP A 27 -18.74 2.59 -16.94
CA ASP A 27 -19.47 3.26 -18.02
C ASP A 27 -19.67 2.32 -19.22
N LEU A 28 -18.64 1.58 -19.60
CA LEU A 28 -18.69 0.66 -20.76
C LEU A 28 -19.70 -0.48 -20.55
N LEU A 29 -19.78 -1.02 -19.33
CA LEU A 29 -20.67 -2.12 -18.98
C LEU A 29 -22.00 -1.66 -18.35
N ALA A 30 -22.25 -0.36 -18.29
CA ALA A 30 -23.42 0.23 -17.63
C ALA A 30 -23.62 -0.28 -16.18
N LEU A 31 -22.53 -0.30 -15.42
CA LEU A 31 -22.52 -0.74 -14.02
C LEU A 31 -22.84 0.42 -13.08
N THR A 32 -23.36 0.08 -11.91
CA THR A 32 -23.59 1.06 -10.84
C THR A 32 -22.28 1.61 -10.28
N GLY A 33 -21.23 0.78 -10.30
CA GLY A 33 -19.89 1.18 -9.87
C GLY A 33 -18.92 0.02 -9.74
N GLY A 34 -17.85 0.28 -8.99
CA GLY A 34 -16.77 -0.67 -8.73
C GLY A 34 -15.66 -0.04 -7.93
N GLY A 35 -14.57 -0.73 -7.79
CA GLY A 35 -13.38 -0.21 -7.13
C GLY A 35 -12.22 -1.20 -7.13
N VAL A 36 -11.07 -0.75 -6.65
CA VAL A 36 -9.89 -1.59 -6.47
C VAL A 36 -9.55 -1.62 -4.98
N VAL A 37 -9.45 -2.80 -4.43
CA VAL A 37 -8.89 -3.04 -3.09
C VAL A 37 -7.53 -3.69 -3.31
N ALA A 38 -6.45 -2.97 -2.99
CA ALA A 38 -5.09 -3.45 -3.16
C ALA A 38 -4.36 -3.46 -1.81
N ASP A 39 -3.49 -4.44 -1.64
CA ASP A 39 -2.50 -4.49 -0.56
C ASP A 39 -1.13 -4.29 -1.19
N LEU A 40 -0.59 -3.09 -1.07
CA LEU A 40 0.74 -2.75 -1.51
C LEU A 40 1.65 -2.68 -0.27
N ASP A 41 2.46 -3.72 -0.07
CA ASP A 41 3.46 -3.81 1.00
C ASP A 41 2.88 -3.82 2.43
N GLY A 42 1.71 -4.47 2.64
CA GLY A 42 1.04 -4.57 3.92
C GLY A 42 0.26 -3.29 4.31
N LEU A 43 0.09 -2.37 3.37
CA LEU A 43 -0.76 -1.20 3.52
C LEU A 43 -1.96 -1.35 2.58
N PRO A 44 -3.17 -1.52 3.10
CA PRO A 44 -4.36 -1.52 2.27
C PRO A 44 -4.46 -0.16 1.57
N THR A 45 -4.21 -0.19 0.28
CA THR A 45 -4.38 0.96 -0.60
C THR A 45 -5.70 0.75 -1.31
N SER A 46 -6.75 1.31 -0.75
CA SER A 46 -8.04 1.25 -1.39
C SER A 46 -8.23 2.45 -2.28
N THR A 47 -8.51 2.20 -3.52
CA THR A 47 -8.74 3.22 -4.53
C THR A 47 -10.22 3.34 -4.82
N THR A 48 -10.68 4.55 -4.87
CA THR A 48 -12.04 5.00 -5.03
C THR A 48 -12.99 4.04 -5.70
N SER A 49 -14.16 3.97 -5.14
CA SER A 49 -15.31 3.36 -5.78
C SER A 49 -16.25 4.42 -6.31
N ARG A 50 -16.84 4.13 -7.44
CA ARG A 50 -18.08 4.69 -7.89
C ARG A 50 -19.22 3.87 -7.28
N GLY A 51 -20.19 4.51 -6.65
CA GLY A 51 -21.42 3.87 -6.21
C GLY A 51 -21.45 3.26 -4.80
N VAL A 52 -20.32 2.80 -4.25
CA VAL A 52 -20.23 2.25 -2.88
C VAL A 52 -19.04 2.86 -2.15
N PRO A 53 -19.20 3.30 -0.89
CA PRO A 53 -18.09 3.79 -0.09
C PRO A 53 -16.97 2.75 0.03
N LEU A 54 -15.74 3.22 0.07
CA LEU A 54 -14.54 2.39 -0.01
C LEU A 54 -14.39 1.41 1.15
N ASP A 55 -14.74 1.82 2.36
CA ASP A 55 -14.79 0.99 3.56
C ASP A 55 -15.78 -0.18 3.39
N ARG A 56 -16.93 0.09 2.78
CA ARG A 56 -17.94 -0.92 2.45
C ARG A 56 -17.44 -1.90 1.39
N LEU A 57 -16.78 -1.38 0.36
CA LEU A 57 -16.19 -2.20 -0.68
C LEU A 57 -15.11 -3.13 -0.11
N ALA A 58 -14.22 -2.62 0.73
CA ALA A 58 -13.20 -3.41 1.40
C ALA A 58 -13.83 -4.51 2.28
N GLN A 59 -14.91 -4.22 2.98
CA GLN A 59 -15.63 -5.19 3.79
C GLN A 59 -16.29 -6.28 2.92
N LEU A 60 -16.91 -5.90 1.79
CA LEU A 60 -17.48 -6.87 0.83
C LEU A 60 -16.42 -7.85 0.29
N VAL A 61 -15.19 -7.38 0.11
CA VAL A 61 -14.07 -8.22 -0.32
C VAL A 61 -13.57 -9.14 0.80
N SER A 62 -13.45 -8.62 2.02
CA SER A 62 -12.84 -9.34 3.15
C SER A 62 -13.73 -10.41 3.75
N ASP A 63 -15.04 -10.23 3.73
CA ASP A 63 -15.99 -11.09 4.44
C ASP A 63 -16.74 -12.08 3.53
N GLY A 64 -16.26 -12.28 2.29
CA GLY A 64 -17.02 -13.08 1.35
C GLY A 64 -16.22 -13.60 0.16
N PRO A 65 -16.80 -13.53 -1.03
CA PRO A 65 -16.24 -14.11 -2.26
C PRO A 65 -14.90 -13.48 -2.68
N GLY A 66 -14.53 -12.31 -2.15
CA GLY A 66 -13.26 -11.66 -2.44
C GLY A 66 -12.06 -12.46 -1.95
N VAL A 67 -12.16 -13.03 -0.75
CA VAL A 67 -11.11 -13.91 -0.21
C VAL A 67 -10.92 -15.12 -1.10
N ASP A 68 -12.01 -15.75 -1.54
CA ASP A 68 -11.98 -16.90 -2.44
C ASP A 68 -11.38 -16.55 -3.80
N ALA A 69 -11.75 -15.41 -4.37
CA ALA A 69 -11.21 -14.94 -5.65
C ALA A 69 -9.69 -14.71 -5.56
N ILE A 70 -9.23 -14.04 -4.52
CA ILE A 70 -7.80 -13.76 -4.28
C ILE A 70 -7.03 -15.07 -4.03
N ALA A 71 -7.54 -15.94 -3.16
CA ALA A 71 -6.86 -17.19 -2.81
C ALA A 71 -6.72 -18.16 -4.00
N ARG A 72 -7.70 -18.16 -4.90
CA ARG A 72 -7.69 -19.02 -6.10
C ARG A 72 -7.02 -18.37 -7.30
N GLY A 73 -6.76 -17.06 -7.26
CA GLY A 73 -6.25 -16.29 -8.38
C GLY A 73 -7.15 -16.36 -9.63
N ARG A 74 -8.46 -16.48 -9.44
CA ARG A 74 -9.44 -16.64 -10.54
C ARG A 74 -10.58 -15.65 -10.38
N VAL A 75 -11.07 -15.19 -11.54
CA VAL A 75 -12.27 -14.37 -11.60
C VAL A 75 -13.44 -15.11 -10.96
N LEU A 76 -14.16 -14.41 -10.10
CA LEU A 76 -15.37 -14.87 -9.49
C LEU A 76 -16.47 -13.86 -9.77
N HIS A 77 -17.61 -14.33 -10.30
CA HIS A 77 -18.74 -13.47 -10.55
C HIS A 77 -20.03 -14.04 -9.94
N ILE A 78 -20.86 -13.16 -9.42
CA ILE A 78 -22.13 -13.46 -8.75
C ILE A 78 -23.22 -12.71 -9.51
N ALA A 79 -24.12 -13.48 -10.13
CA ALA A 79 -25.22 -12.93 -10.91
C ALA A 79 -26.34 -12.35 -10.01
N ALA A 80 -26.58 -12.99 -8.86
CA ALA A 80 -27.53 -12.55 -7.85
C ALA A 80 -26.96 -12.85 -6.46
N VAL A 81 -26.70 -11.79 -5.70
CA VAL A 81 -26.14 -11.89 -4.33
C VAL A 81 -27.04 -12.71 -3.42
N ASP A 82 -28.33 -12.59 -3.61
CA ASP A 82 -29.33 -13.25 -2.76
C ASP A 82 -29.29 -14.78 -2.82
N ASP A 83 -28.77 -15.36 -3.90
CA ASP A 83 -28.65 -16.81 -4.08
C ASP A 83 -27.54 -17.42 -3.22
N HIS A 84 -26.71 -16.58 -2.60
CA HIS A 84 -25.53 -16.99 -1.84
C HIS A 84 -25.68 -16.84 -0.32
N ARG A 85 -26.90 -16.72 0.21
CA ARG A 85 -27.18 -16.53 1.65
C ARG A 85 -26.62 -17.64 2.53
N GLU A 86 -26.65 -18.87 2.06
CA GLU A 86 -26.16 -20.01 2.83
C GLU A 86 -24.64 -20.05 2.87
N SER A 87 -23.98 -19.71 1.73
CA SER A 87 -22.53 -19.76 1.62
C SER A 87 -21.84 -18.57 2.28
N TRP A 88 -22.40 -17.34 2.14
CA TRP A 88 -21.80 -16.10 2.64
C TRP A 88 -22.84 -15.17 3.29
N PRO A 89 -23.41 -15.53 4.45
CA PRO A 89 -24.51 -14.77 5.07
C PRO A 89 -24.13 -13.34 5.44
N LEU A 90 -22.91 -13.10 5.93
CA LEU A 90 -22.42 -11.76 6.30
C LEU A 90 -22.21 -10.89 5.06
N PHE A 91 -21.61 -11.45 4.04
CA PHE A 91 -21.44 -10.78 2.75
C PHE A 91 -22.78 -10.36 2.14
N VAL A 92 -23.76 -11.27 2.10
CA VAL A 92 -25.09 -10.95 1.54
C VAL A 92 -25.77 -9.85 2.34
N ALA A 93 -25.66 -9.87 3.66
CA ALA A 93 -26.23 -8.82 4.51
C ALA A 93 -25.58 -7.45 4.23
N GLU A 94 -24.27 -7.39 4.03
CA GLU A 94 -23.55 -6.15 3.73
C GLU A 94 -23.80 -5.68 2.29
N ALA A 95 -23.79 -6.58 1.33
CA ALA A 95 -24.10 -6.26 -0.07
C ALA A 95 -25.49 -5.61 -0.20
N ARG A 96 -26.50 -6.15 0.48
CA ARG A 96 -27.84 -5.56 0.53
C ARG A 96 -27.86 -4.17 1.14
N ARG A 97 -27.16 -3.97 2.25
CA ARG A 97 -27.06 -2.64 2.90
C ARG A 97 -26.37 -1.62 1.98
N SER A 98 -25.46 -2.08 1.14
CA SER A 98 -24.74 -1.26 0.17
C SER A 98 -25.44 -1.12 -1.18
N GLY A 99 -26.64 -1.71 -1.35
CA GLY A 99 -27.38 -1.67 -2.62
C GLY A 99 -26.73 -2.49 -3.75
N VAL A 100 -25.92 -3.50 -3.40
CA VAL A 100 -25.24 -4.38 -4.37
C VAL A 100 -26.07 -5.63 -4.57
N ALA A 101 -26.51 -5.90 -5.81
CA ALA A 101 -27.31 -7.06 -6.18
C ALA A 101 -26.51 -8.11 -7.02
N ALA A 102 -25.49 -7.68 -7.74
CA ALA A 102 -24.56 -8.53 -8.46
C ALA A 102 -23.15 -7.94 -8.42
N LEU A 103 -22.13 -8.80 -8.50
CA LEU A 103 -20.73 -8.34 -8.54
C LEU A 103 -19.84 -9.30 -9.34
N ALA A 104 -18.73 -8.76 -9.83
CA ALA A 104 -17.63 -9.53 -10.39
C ALA A 104 -16.30 -9.08 -9.75
N LEU A 105 -15.45 -10.05 -9.46
CA LEU A 105 -14.19 -9.92 -8.75
C LEU A 105 -13.06 -10.41 -9.64
N PHE A 106 -12.13 -9.54 -9.94
CA PHE A 106 -10.96 -9.83 -10.78
C PHE A 106 -9.72 -9.72 -9.91
N PRO A 107 -9.09 -10.85 -9.50
CA PRO A 107 -7.85 -10.81 -8.74
C PRO A 107 -6.75 -10.11 -9.53
N LEU A 108 -6.05 -9.18 -8.89
CA LEU A 108 -4.90 -8.52 -9.45
C LEU A 108 -3.65 -9.30 -9.03
N VAL A 109 -3.15 -10.14 -9.92
CA VAL A 109 -2.03 -11.04 -9.64
C VAL A 109 -0.87 -10.74 -10.57
N HIS A 110 0.34 -10.66 -10.01
CA HIS A 110 1.58 -10.50 -10.77
C HIS A 110 2.66 -11.42 -10.21
N ASP A 111 3.30 -12.22 -11.07
CA ASP A 111 4.30 -13.22 -10.69
C ASP A 111 3.86 -14.14 -9.53
N GLY A 112 2.60 -14.57 -9.57
CA GLY A 112 2.01 -15.44 -8.55
C GLY A 112 1.69 -14.77 -7.21
N ARG A 113 1.95 -13.47 -7.07
CA ARG A 113 1.60 -12.68 -5.88
C ARG A 113 0.29 -11.93 -6.12
N ALA A 114 -0.67 -12.08 -5.23
CA ALA A 114 -1.87 -11.27 -5.23
C ALA A 114 -1.53 -9.85 -4.74
N LEU A 115 -1.88 -8.86 -5.54
CA LEU A 115 -1.69 -7.44 -5.25
C LEU A 115 -3.00 -6.77 -4.82
N GLY A 116 -4.13 -7.44 -5.05
CA GLY A 116 -5.45 -6.92 -4.73
C GLY A 116 -6.56 -7.55 -5.57
N VAL A 117 -7.67 -6.83 -5.67
CA VAL A 117 -8.83 -7.24 -6.46
C VAL A 117 -9.52 -6.01 -7.06
N LEU A 118 -9.86 -6.09 -8.35
CA LEU A 118 -10.79 -5.19 -9.00
C LEU A 118 -12.21 -5.74 -8.78
N VAL A 119 -13.09 -4.91 -8.24
CA VAL A 119 -14.48 -5.24 -7.95
C VAL A 119 -15.39 -4.41 -8.85
N LEU A 120 -16.30 -5.08 -9.54
CA LEU A 120 -17.38 -4.44 -10.30
C LEU A 120 -18.72 -4.77 -9.65
N ILE A 121 -19.59 -3.78 -9.56
CA ILE A 121 -20.88 -3.92 -8.86
C ILE A 121 -22.05 -3.46 -9.72
N SER A 122 -23.19 -4.14 -9.52
CA SER A 122 -24.49 -3.76 -10.09
C SER A 122 -25.54 -3.72 -8.98
N ASP A 123 -26.43 -2.74 -9.05
CA ASP A 123 -27.61 -2.60 -8.18
C ASP A 123 -28.76 -3.54 -8.56
N ARG A 124 -28.59 -4.27 -9.67
CA ARG A 124 -29.53 -5.26 -10.16
C ARG A 124 -28.84 -6.59 -10.43
N PRO A 125 -29.55 -7.72 -10.26
CA PRO A 125 -29.05 -9.01 -10.72
C PRO A 125 -28.74 -8.94 -12.22
N ARG A 126 -27.60 -9.52 -12.63
CA ARG A 126 -27.18 -9.57 -14.03
C ARG A 126 -26.36 -10.80 -14.34
N CYS A 127 -26.51 -11.32 -15.55
CA CYS A 127 -25.58 -12.28 -16.10
C CYS A 127 -24.32 -11.55 -16.58
N TRP A 128 -23.17 -12.10 -16.23
CA TRP A 128 -21.87 -11.63 -16.70
C TRP A 128 -21.51 -12.41 -17.96
N LEU A 129 -21.39 -11.72 -19.09
CA LEU A 129 -21.06 -12.35 -20.38
C LEU A 129 -19.57 -12.72 -20.43
N GLU A 130 -19.23 -13.79 -21.12
CA GLU A 130 -17.83 -14.23 -21.26
C GLU A 130 -16.95 -13.16 -21.91
N ASP A 131 -17.46 -12.44 -22.90
CA ASP A 131 -16.73 -11.35 -23.55
C ASP A 131 -16.48 -10.18 -22.59
N GLU A 132 -17.44 -9.84 -21.72
CA GLU A 132 -17.27 -8.83 -20.68
C GLU A 132 -16.20 -9.26 -19.69
N ILE A 133 -16.27 -10.50 -19.20
CA ILE A 133 -15.28 -11.06 -18.25
C ILE A 133 -13.88 -11.08 -18.88
N SER A 134 -13.77 -11.51 -20.14
CA SER A 134 -12.50 -11.56 -20.86
C SER A 134 -11.90 -10.17 -21.07
N MET A 135 -12.70 -9.20 -21.48
CA MET A 135 -12.27 -7.81 -21.68
C MET A 135 -11.79 -7.19 -20.36
N VAL A 136 -12.57 -7.32 -19.29
CA VAL A 136 -12.18 -6.79 -17.98
C VAL A 136 -10.97 -7.53 -17.42
N GLY A 137 -10.83 -8.84 -17.70
CA GLY A 137 -9.66 -9.63 -17.34
C GLY A 137 -8.38 -9.04 -17.90
N VAL A 138 -8.36 -8.66 -19.19
CA VAL A 138 -7.18 -7.97 -19.78
C VAL A 138 -6.87 -6.65 -19.07
N LEU A 139 -7.89 -5.88 -18.73
CA LEU A 139 -7.69 -4.61 -18.01
C LEU A 139 -7.19 -4.83 -16.56
N ALA A 140 -7.67 -5.89 -15.90
CA ALA A 140 -7.19 -6.31 -14.58
C ALA A 140 -5.72 -6.76 -14.63
N ASP A 141 -5.32 -7.49 -15.68
CA ASP A 141 -3.92 -7.87 -15.90
C ASP A 141 -3.03 -6.63 -16.08
N MET A 142 -3.46 -5.66 -16.89
CA MET A 142 -2.75 -4.39 -17.05
C MET A 142 -2.64 -3.62 -15.73
N ALA A 143 -3.71 -3.57 -14.94
CA ALA A 143 -3.70 -2.96 -13.60
C ALA A 143 -2.74 -3.69 -12.66
N SER A 144 -2.66 -5.02 -12.75
CA SER A 144 -1.73 -5.84 -11.96
C SER A 144 -0.27 -5.50 -12.26
N VAL A 145 0.10 -5.40 -13.54
CA VAL A 145 1.45 -4.98 -13.97
C VAL A 145 1.76 -3.56 -13.47
N TYR A 146 0.82 -2.63 -13.63
CA TYR A 146 0.96 -1.26 -13.16
C TYR A 146 1.20 -1.20 -11.64
N LEU A 147 0.41 -1.92 -10.85
CA LEU A 147 0.56 -1.99 -9.39
C LEU A 147 1.91 -2.60 -8.99
N ALA A 148 2.34 -3.67 -9.66
CA ALA A 148 3.63 -4.30 -9.42
C ALA A 148 4.80 -3.34 -9.67
N GLN A 149 4.77 -2.60 -10.78
CA GLN A 149 5.78 -1.60 -11.09
C GLN A 149 5.82 -0.48 -10.04
N ARG A 150 4.65 0.01 -9.61
CA ARG A 150 4.56 1.04 -8.56
C ARG A 150 5.07 0.54 -7.20
N SER A 151 4.79 -0.71 -6.84
CA SER A 151 5.34 -1.35 -5.63
C SER A 151 6.86 -1.45 -5.70
N ALA A 152 7.42 -1.90 -6.82
CA ALA A 152 8.87 -1.99 -7.01
C ALA A 152 9.57 -0.63 -6.88
N VAL A 153 9.03 0.43 -7.48
CA VAL A 153 9.58 1.79 -7.38
C VAL A 153 9.55 2.27 -5.92
N ARG A 154 8.43 2.09 -5.21
CA ARG A 154 8.34 2.46 -3.78
C ARG A 154 9.36 1.72 -2.92
N HIS A 155 9.51 0.42 -3.15
CA HIS A 155 10.48 -0.39 -2.40
C HIS A 155 11.91 0.10 -2.65
N PHE A 156 12.26 0.40 -3.90
CA PHE A 156 13.57 0.96 -4.25
C PHE A 156 13.82 2.32 -3.58
N GLU A 157 12.85 3.22 -3.59
CA GLU A 157 12.94 4.52 -2.93
C GLU A 157 13.11 4.38 -1.40
N GLN A 158 12.39 3.44 -0.79
CA GLN A 158 12.53 3.15 0.65
C GLN A 158 13.93 2.64 0.98
N LEU A 159 14.43 1.66 0.20
CA LEU A 159 15.76 1.08 0.40
C LEU A 159 16.86 2.14 0.20
N SER A 160 16.80 2.90 -0.89
CA SER A 160 17.74 4.00 -1.15
C SER A 160 17.79 4.97 0.02
N GLY A 161 16.64 5.35 0.54
CA GLY A 161 16.58 6.24 1.68
C GLY A 161 17.02 5.64 3.01
N GLN A 162 16.95 4.33 3.18
CA GLN A 162 17.55 3.68 4.33
C GLN A 162 19.08 3.70 4.22
N LEU A 163 19.61 3.41 3.05
CA LEU A 163 21.06 3.43 2.78
C LEU A 163 21.64 4.85 2.94
N GLU A 164 21.01 5.87 2.38
CA GLU A 164 21.45 7.26 2.55
C GLU A 164 21.47 7.69 4.03
N ARG A 165 20.43 7.31 4.79
CA ARG A 165 20.38 7.59 6.23
C ARG A 165 21.49 6.88 7.01
N ALA A 166 21.79 5.62 6.64
CA ALA A 166 22.85 4.85 7.27
C ALA A 166 24.23 5.48 6.98
N LEU A 167 24.49 5.87 5.72
CA LEU A 167 25.74 6.53 5.32
C LEU A 167 25.92 7.88 6.02
N THR A 168 24.90 8.73 5.99
CA THR A 168 24.93 10.04 6.66
C THR A 168 25.16 9.88 8.17
N SER A 169 24.48 8.92 8.79
CA SER A 169 24.67 8.61 10.21
C SER A 169 26.12 8.22 10.52
N ARG A 170 26.72 7.40 9.67
CA ARG A 170 28.13 6.99 9.85
C ARG A 170 29.08 8.18 9.76
N VAL A 171 28.91 9.03 8.73
CA VAL A 171 29.77 10.22 8.57
C VAL A 171 29.69 11.15 9.76
N VAL A 172 28.49 11.46 10.25
CA VAL A 172 28.29 12.34 11.41
C VAL A 172 28.90 11.75 12.69
N VAL A 173 28.74 10.43 12.89
CA VAL A 173 29.36 9.76 14.05
C VAL A 173 30.89 9.79 13.97
N GLU A 174 31.47 9.56 12.80
CA GLU A 174 32.94 9.66 12.63
C GLU A 174 33.45 11.10 12.86
N GLN A 175 32.75 12.11 12.39
CA GLN A 175 33.07 13.52 12.67
C GLN A 175 33.00 13.83 14.18
N ALA A 176 31.92 13.41 14.85
CA ALA A 176 31.77 13.59 16.29
C ALA A 176 32.87 12.90 17.11
N LYS A 177 33.25 11.66 16.69
CA LYS A 177 34.38 10.93 17.28
C LYS A 177 35.68 11.75 17.17
N GLY A 178 35.92 12.31 15.98
CA GLY A 178 37.12 13.17 15.77
C GLY A 178 37.11 14.42 16.66
N ILE A 179 35.98 15.10 16.78
CA ILE A 179 35.83 16.29 17.64
C ILE A 179 36.09 15.93 19.10
N ILE A 180 35.44 14.90 19.63
CA ILE A 180 35.59 14.48 21.05
C ILE A 180 37.01 13.94 21.33
N SER A 181 37.57 13.17 20.39
CA SER A 181 38.96 12.68 20.47
C SER A 181 39.97 13.85 20.62
N ASN A 182 39.83 14.84 19.77
CA ASN A 182 40.71 16.03 19.81
C ASN A 182 40.47 16.87 21.06
N ALA A 183 39.25 17.14 21.44
CA ALA A 183 38.90 17.97 22.59
C ALA A 183 39.36 17.40 23.93
N ASN A 184 39.35 16.05 24.06
CA ASN A 184 39.70 15.38 25.32
C ASN A 184 41.08 14.71 25.27
N GLY A 185 41.83 14.77 24.16
CA GLY A 185 43.14 14.13 24.02
C GLY A 185 43.10 12.62 24.15
N ILE A 186 42.01 11.94 23.71
CA ILE A 186 41.78 10.50 23.83
C ILE A 186 41.72 9.84 22.47
N GLY A 187 41.87 8.51 22.43
CA GLY A 187 41.70 7.76 21.19
C GLY A 187 40.27 7.76 20.65
N VAL A 188 40.10 7.55 19.35
CA VAL A 188 38.78 7.60 18.63
C VAL A 188 37.79 6.59 19.19
N ASP A 189 38.27 5.42 19.63
CA ASP A 189 37.41 4.38 20.21
C ASP A 189 36.92 4.82 21.60
N ALA A 190 37.76 5.46 22.43
CA ALA A 190 37.38 6.01 23.73
C ALA A 190 36.34 7.15 23.52
N ALA A 191 36.56 8.02 22.54
CA ALA A 191 35.60 9.07 22.17
C ALA A 191 34.22 8.45 21.79
N TYR A 192 34.19 7.39 21.04
CA TYR A 192 32.94 6.68 20.71
C TYR A 192 32.22 6.16 21.95
N GLN A 193 32.96 5.60 22.94
CA GLN A 193 32.37 5.14 24.19
C GLN A 193 31.77 6.29 25.02
N LEU A 194 32.38 7.46 25.03
CA LEU A 194 31.80 8.65 25.65
C LEU A 194 30.48 9.05 25.00
N ILE A 195 30.45 9.17 23.65
CA ILE A 195 29.24 9.48 22.89
C ILE A 195 28.14 8.47 23.19
N ARG A 196 28.47 7.18 23.21
CA ARG A 196 27.52 6.09 23.47
C ARG A 196 27.01 6.12 24.91
N SER A 197 27.86 6.41 25.89
CA SER A 197 27.46 6.53 27.27
C SER A 197 26.52 7.72 27.48
N HIS A 198 26.84 8.87 26.89
CA HIS A 198 26.00 10.06 26.93
C HIS A 198 24.62 9.80 26.27
N ALA A 199 24.60 9.13 25.13
CA ALA A 199 23.36 8.76 24.46
C ALA A 199 22.46 7.88 25.35
N ARG A 200 23.03 6.89 26.05
CA ARG A 200 22.28 6.04 26.98
C ARG A 200 21.73 6.79 28.19
N SER A 201 22.55 7.64 28.82
CA SER A 201 22.14 8.39 30.01
C SER A 201 21.02 9.41 29.74
N HIS A 202 20.91 9.88 28.49
CA HIS A 202 19.89 10.84 28.05
C HIS A 202 18.77 10.21 27.20
N ASN A 203 18.70 8.88 27.13
CA ASN A 203 17.71 8.14 26.31
C ASN A 203 17.65 8.63 24.85
N ALA A 204 18.81 8.98 24.30
CA ALA A 204 18.99 9.46 22.93
C ALA A 204 19.68 8.42 22.05
N THR A 205 19.63 8.60 20.73
CA THR A 205 20.43 7.76 19.81
C THR A 205 21.85 8.31 19.71
N VAL A 206 22.83 7.44 19.44
CA VAL A 206 24.22 7.83 19.17
C VAL A 206 24.29 8.87 18.04
N ARG A 207 23.44 8.72 17.02
CA ARG A 207 23.33 9.67 15.92
C ARG A 207 22.89 11.06 16.38
N THR A 208 21.83 11.14 17.19
CA THR A 208 21.32 12.43 17.70
C THR A 208 22.39 13.18 18.50
N VAL A 209 23.13 12.46 19.35
CA VAL A 209 24.24 13.03 20.10
C VAL A 209 25.38 13.49 19.19
N ALA A 210 25.71 12.67 18.18
CA ALA A 210 26.74 13.02 17.21
C ALA A 210 26.35 14.26 16.38
N GLU A 211 25.10 14.37 15.95
CA GLU A 211 24.57 15.56 15.28
C GLU A 211 24.68 16.80 16.18
N ALA A 212 24.35 16.68 17.45
CA ALA A 212 24.48 17.77 18.41
C ALA A 212 25.95 18.20 18.66
N ILE A 213 26.87 17.24 18.67
CA ILE A 213 28.32 17.54 18.81
C ILE A 213 28.82 18.32 17.58
N VAL A 214 28.41 17.86 16.36
CA VAL A 214 28.90 18.45 15.10
C VAL A 214 28.25 19.82 14.83
N THR A 215 26.96 20.01 15.18
CA THR A 215 26.20 21.22 14.81
C THR A 215 26.09 22.24 15.95
N LEU A 216 26.03 21.79 17.21
CA LEU A 216 25.77 22.64 18.38
C LEU A 216 26.95 22.72 19.36
N GLU A 217 28.11 22.14 19.00
CA GLU A 217 29.30 22.05 19.84
C GLU A 217 29.03 21.44 21.24
N LEU A 218 28.11 20.45 21.28
CA LEU A 218 27.80 19.75 22.51
C LEU A 218 29.05 19.08 23.09
N ARG A 219 29.35 19.37 24.36
CA ARG A 219 30.43 18.70 25.11
C ARG A 219 29.86 17.48 25.85
N VAL A 220 30.50 16.33 25.71
CA VAL A 220 30.11 15.06 26.33
C VAL A 220 31.23 14.50 27.19
#